data_ef192745e4b0782fc983bc2581d9a7ab
#
_entry.id   ef192745e4b0782fc983bc2581d9a7ab
#
_cell.length_a   1.000
_cell.length_b   1.000
_cell.length_c   1.000
_cell.angle_alpha   90.00
_cell.angle_beta   90.00
_cell.angle_gamma   90.00
#
_symmetry.space_group_name_H-M   'P 1'
#
loop_
_entity.id
_entity.type
_entity.pdbx_description
1 polymer ?
#
loop_
_entity_poly.entity_id
_entity_poly.type
_entity_poly.pdbx_seq_one_letter_code
_entity_poly.pdbx_strand_id
1 'polypeptide(L)'
;MPKILSYRNFCENLDEVTSLKLIAKKKYHPEGLFSEQIFGPVKNYTCQCGTYYGPSNPKTGGKCDLCHVDIVNSDVRRTRFAKIILPIPVVNPLFYDLVVEIAGKTFKSALDDLMRNEKSFMYVDGTEHVVNYDETQRPRGVQIYEKTDAVYKLVFDVATQMAEEGIEDWKNVLLNIDSLLIHQVIVLPPDLRPASRGGGGKHLMDKINRYYVQILTKKELMQGTILNIQRDKNLYYTYFKQLQKDVNELYNRILEKMAKKEGLIRGNILGKRIDFSGRAVITPDPSLSLNECKLPYFMALEMFKLPIAKRIIQVGKYKLLNKAIDFVDRCIELKKPDLFKICKDVVEGQMCILNRQPSLHRLGMLGFKILITSDQVIKIHPLVCPPFNADFDGDQMAVYIPVTEGAKDEIIEKIAAIKNLSSPSNETLTTTPSQDIILGIYFLTTGVFDGQLDDQTGINIFNNSLPDDYPRVEEVVNEKKLLDILNDIKDRYPIDEIVKVLDNIKAIGFTYATLFGCTMSLENFQSDSLTLLRDKIYEKDTIRQQLVASSNKGITKALRENFEYAYMIESGARGSWDQVKQIIMTRGFVSNFDGEI
;
A
#
# COMPACT_ATOMS: atom_id res chain seq x y z
N MET A 1 -3.66 19.13 21.92
CA MET A 1 -4.06 19.40 20.54
C MET A 1 -2.86 19.97 19.79
N PRO A 2 -2.53 19.54 18.57
CA PRO A 2 -1.49 20.19 17.78
C PRO A 2 -1.93 21.63 17.52
N LYS A 3 -1.07 22.60 17.84
CA LYS A 3 -1.29 24.01 17.49
C LYS A 3 -1.37 24.10 15.98
N ILE A 4 -2.50 24.51 15.43
CA ILE A 4 -2.61 24.92 14.03
C ILE A 4 -1.68 26.13 13.89
N LEU A 5 -0.57 25.95 13.17
CA LEU A 5 0.32 27.07 12.83
C LEU A 5 -0.48 28.05 12.00
N SER A 6 -0.64 29.30 12.50
CA SER A 6 -1.22 30.37 11.72
C SER A 6 -0.43 30.51 10.40
N TYR A 7 -1.13 30.49 9.27
CA TYR A 7 -0.53 30.68 7.94
C TYR A 7 0.34 31.93 7.87
N ARG A 8 -0.07 33.02 8.51
CA ARG A 8 0.63 34.28 8.60
C ARG A 8 1.97 34.14 9.33
N ASN A 9 1.97 33.51 10.51
CA ASN A 9 3.18 33.31 11.31
C ASN A 9 4.18 32.41 10.61
N PHE A 10 3.73 31.38 9.87
CA PHE A 10 4.60 30.52 9.08
C PHE A 10 5.31 31.28 7.96
N CYS A 11 4.64 32.22 7.32
CA CYS A 11 5.18 32.98 6.20
C CYS A 11 6.10 34.14 6.61
N GLU A 12 6.06 34.63 7.86
CA GLU A 12 6.78 35.85 8.27
C GLU A 12 8.27 35.79 8.00
N ASN A 13 8.92 34.68 8.33
CA ASN A 13 10.38 34.50 8.23
C ASN A 13 10.85 33.84 6.91
N LEU A 14 9.98 33.70 5.90
CA LEU A 14 10.35 33.11 4.62
C LEU A 14 10.95 34.15 3.66
N ASP A 15 11.94 33.73 2.90
CA ASP A 15 12.50 34.53 1.81
C ASP A 15 11.47 34.71 0.68
N GLU A 16 11.51 35.86 -0.01
CA GLU A 16 10.59 36.15 -1.09
C GLU A 16 11.15 35.75 -2.46
N VAL A 17 10.32 35.12 -3.27
CA VAL A 17 10.55 34.90 -4.70
C VAL A 17 9.91 36.05 -5.48
N THR A 18 10.74 36.83 -6.17
CA THR A 18 10.31 38.04 -6.91
C THR A 18 10.45 37.90 -8.41
N SER A 19 11.34 37.06 -8.92
CA SER A 19 11.66 37.00 -10.35
C SER A 19 10.96 35.87 -11.09
N LEU A 20 10.38 36.21 -12.26
CA LEU A 20 9.89 35.26 -13.25
C LEU A 20 11.01 34.45 -13.94
N LYS A 21 12.22 35.00 -13.98
CA LYS A 21 13.33 34.35 -14.66
C LYS A 21 13.81 33.14 -13.88
N LEU A 22 13.74 31.95 -14.51
CA LEU A 22 14.23 30.72 -13.91
C LEU A 22 15.76 30.63 -13.95
N ILE A 23 16.35 31.08 -15.04
CA ILE A 23 17.80 30.98 -15.33
C ILE A 23 18.33 32.33 -15.76
N ALA A 24 19.49 32.70 -15.19
CA ALA A 24 20.31 33.83 -15.60
C ALA A 24 21.75 33.34 -15.85
N LYS A 25 22.33 33.64 -17.03
CA LYS A 25 23.71 33.25 -17.39
C LYS A 25 24.04 31.77 -17.14
N LYS A 26 23.15 30.86 -17.55
CA LYS A 26 23.24 29.38 -17.37
C LYS A 26 23.12 28.87 -15.91
N LYS A 27 22.80 29.73 -14.94
CA LYS A 27 22.60 29.40 -13.52
C LYS A 27 21.18 29.78 -13.09
N TYR A 28 20.68 29.25 -11.97
CA TYR A 28 19.40 29.68 -11.43
C TYR A 28 19.42 31.16 -11.04
N HIS A 29 18.30 31.85 -11.32
CA HIS A 29 18.18 33.26 -10.95
C HIS A 29 18.18 33.42 -9.43
N PRO A 30 18.93 34.41 -8.86
CA PRO A 30 19.03 34.58 -7.40
C PRO A 30 17.69 34.72 -6.68
N GLU A 31 16.74 35.39 -7.29
CA GLU A 31 15.39 35.66 -6.73
C GLU A 31 14.29 34.80 -7.39
N GLY A 32 14.69 33.76 -8.12
CA GLY A 32 13.77 32.90 -8.89
C GLY A 32 13.28 31.68 -8.12
N LEU A 33 12.31 30.96 -8.70
CA LEU A 33 11.68 29.77 -8.14
C LEU A 33 12.63 28.61 -7.80
N PHE A 34 13.85 28.61 -8.35
CA PHE A 34 14.87 27.57 -8.09
C PHE A 34 16.16 28.14 -7.50
N SER A 35 16.12 29.38 -7.00
CA SER A 35 17.26 30.09 -6.43
C SER A 35 18.06 29.24 -5.45
N GLU A 36 19.37 29.23 -5.59
CA GLU A 36 20.27 28.60 -4.62
C GLU A 36 20.47 29.47 -3.37
N GLN A 37 20.28 30.80 -3.49
CA GLN A 37 20.32 31.69 -2.32
C GLN A 37 19.14 31.47 -1.38
N ILE A 38 17.93 31.27 -1.93
CA ILE A 38 16.69 31.08 -1.18
C ILE A 38 16.61 29.63 -0.66
N PHE A 39 16.77 28.66 -1.54
CA PHE A 39 16.47 27.26 -1.24
C PHE A 39 17.69 26.41 -0.87
N GLY A 40 18.90 26.95 -1.01
CA GLY A 40 20.15 26.23 -0.77
C GLY A 40 20.80 25.66 -2.03
N PRO A 41 22.03 25.10 -1.90
CA PRO A 41 22.85 24.65 -3.02
C PRO A 41 22.27 23.44 -3.73
N VAL A 42 22.50 23.32 -5.05
CA VAL A 42 22.10 22.14 -5.86
C VAL A 42 23.04 20.96 -5.63
N LYS A 43 24.32 21.23 -5.30
CA LYS A 43 25.30 20.18 -4.98
C LYS A 43 25.78 20.34 -3.55
N ASN A 44 25.96 19.22 -2.87
CA ASN A 44 26.44 19.22 -1.49
C ASN A 44 27.69 20.08 -1.30
N TYR A 45 27.62 21.00 -0.34
CA TYR A 45 28.72 21.86 0.07
C TYR A 45 29.38 22.63 -1.07
N THR A 46 28.60 22.99 -2.10
CA THR A 46 29.12 23.67 -3.30
C THR A 46 28.31 24.91 -3.61
N CYS A 47 28.92 26.07 -3.66
CA CYS A 47 28.22 27.31 -4.01
C CYS A 47 28.01 27.45 -5.53
N GLN A 48 27.03 28.23 -5.92
CA GLN A 48 26.65 28.45 -7.33
C GLN A 48 27.76 29.07 -8.20
N CYS A 49 28.63 29.90 -7.65
CA CYS A 49 29.75 30.49 -8.37
C CYS A 49 30.92 29.53 -8.58
N GLY A 50 30.98 28.43 -7.78
CA GLY A 50 32.08 27.45 -7.86
C GLY A 50 33.30 27.79 -7.01
N THR A 51 33.32 28.92 -6.30
CA THR A 51 34.44 29.35 -5.45
C THR A 51 34.68 28.37 -4.29
N TYR A 52 33.61 27.88 -3.69
CA TYR A 52 33.68 26.90 -2.62
C TYR A 52 33.09 25.58 -3.11
N TYR A 53 33.84 24.50 -2.90
CA TYR A 53 33.51 23.17 -3.41
C TYR A 53 33.87 22.09 -2.39
N GLY A 54 32.91 21.18 -2.14
CA GLY A 54 33.09 19.99 -1.30
C GLY A 54 32.99 20.23 0.21
N PRO A 55 32.95 19.18 1.02
CA PRO A 55 32.69 19.26 2.46
C PRO A 55 33.87 19.79 3.27
N SER A 56 35.10 19.70 2.74
CA SER A 56 36.34 20.09 3.45
C SER A 56 36.76 21.55 3.21
N ASN A 57 35.88 22.39 2.63
CA ASN A 57 36.21 23.80 2.40
C ASN A 57 36.06 24.62 3.70
N PRO A 58 36.84 25.75 3.84
CA PRO A 58 36.90 26.54 5.08
C PRO A 58 35.57 27.28 5.41
N LYS A 59 34.65 27.39 4.46
CA LYS A 59 33.33 28.06 4.63
C LYS A 59 32.16 27.09 4.80
N THR A 60 32.42 25.81 5.06
CA THR A 60 31.36 24.83 5.30
C THR A 60 30.47 25.25 6.49
N GLY A 61 29.18 25.32 6.28
CA GLY A 61 28.20 25.82 7.26
C GLY A 61 27.94 27.34 7.19
N GLY A 62 28.70 28.08 6.40
CA GLY A 62 28.54 29.54 6.18
C GLY A 62 27.98 29.89 4.80
N LYS A 63 27.95 31.17 4.49
CA LYS A 63 27.55 31.70 3.18
C LYS A 63 28.76 32.05 2.31
N CYS A 64 28.61 31.86 1.02
CA CYS A 64 29.61 32.30 0.04
C CYS A 64 29.66 33.84 -0.05
N ASP A 65 30.85 34.43 0.02
CA ASP A 65 31.02 35.89 -0.01
C ASP A 65 30.63 36.50 -1.37
N LEU A 66 30.71 35.72 -2.47
CA LEU A 66 30.45 36.21 -3.83
C LEU A 66 29.01 35.97 -4.32
N CYS A 67 28.45 34.82 -4.04
CA CYS A 67 27.12 34.47 -4.55
C CYS A 67 26.07 34.25 -3.45
N HIS A 68 26.41 34.48 -2.20
CA HIS A 68 25.55 34.43 -1.03
C HIS A 68 24.78 33.12 -0.83
N VAL A 69 25.18 32.03 -1.51
CA VAL A 69 24.62 30.70 -1.35
C VAL A 69 25.19 30.05 -0.10
N ASP A 70 24.35 29.41 0.68
CA ASP A 70 24.77 28.63 1.85
C ASP A 70 25.58 27.40 1.43
N ILE A 71 26.71 27.16 2.10
CA ILE A 71 27.62 26.05 1.81
C ILE A 71 27.29 24.89 2.76
N VAL A 72 26.13 24.24 2.50
CA VAL A 72 25.57 23.17 3.31
C VAL A 72 25.22 21.96 2.44
N ASN A 73 24.72 20.90 3.06
CA ASN A 73 24.17 19.76 2.33
C ASN A 73 22.97 20.21 1.47
N SER A 74 22.86 19.74 0.23
CA SER A 74 21.76 20.05 -0.69
C SER A 74 20.39 19.56 -0.19
N ASP A 75 20.32 18.68 0.81
CA ASP A 75 19.08 18.21 1.42
C ASP A 75 18.19 19.34 1.99
N VAL A 76 18.77 20.50 2.28
CA VAL A 76 18.02 21.70 2.68
C VAL A 76 16.98 22.12 1.62
N ARG A 77 17.18 21.78 0.34
CA ARG A 77 16.24 22.03 -0.76
C ARG A 77 14.94 21.22 -0.65
N ARG A 78 14.89 20.25 0.25
CA ARG A 78 13.68 19.46 0.56
C ARG A 78 12.80 20.11 1.63
N THR A 79 13.37 21.02 2.43
CA THR A 79 12.71 21.57 3.62
C THR A 79 12.58 23.09 3.61
N ARG A 80 13.33 23.82 2.77
CA ARG A 80 13.26 25.28 2.70
C ARG A 80 12.09 25.73 1.84
N PHE A 81 11.17 26.43 2.50
CA PHE A 81 10.04 27.13 1.86
C PHE A 81 10.43 28.56 1.54
N ALA A 82 9.65 29.17 0.65
CA ALA A 82 9.71 30.60 0.35
C ALA A 82 8.29 31.16 0.21
N LYS A 83 8.15 32.45 -0.07
CA LYS A 83 6.84 33.09 -0.28
C LYS A 83 6.82 33.94 -1.53
N ILE A 84 5.64 34.15 -2.08
CA ILE A 84 5.34 35.18 -3.08
C ILE A 84 4.37 36.14 -2.42
N ILE A 85 4.74 37.40 -2.24
CA ILE A 85 3.84 38.44 -1.74
C ILE A 85 2.91 38.83 -2.86
N LEU A 86 1.60 38.76 -2.60
CA LEU A 86 0.56 39.11 -3.56
C LEU A 86 0.32 40.62 -3.58
N PRO A 87 -0.01 41.21 -4.74
CA PRO A 87 -0.33 42.64 -4.85
C PRO A 87 -1.65 43.00 -4.17
N ILE A 88 -2.53 42.03 -4.04
CA ILE A 88 -3.85 42.12 -3.37
C ILE A 88 -4.12 40.82 -2.64
N PRO A 89 -4.87 40.87 -1.52
CA PRO A 89 -5.29 39.67 -0.83
C PRO A 89 -6.22 38.83 -1.70
N VAL A 90 -6.14 37.49 -1.55
CA VAL A 90 -7.06 36.53 -2.18
C VAL A 90 -7.67 35.64 -1.11
N VAL A 91 -8.83 35.08 -1.39
CA VAL A 91 -9.48 34.12 -0.49
C VAL A 91 -8.68 32.82 -0.47
N ASN A 92 -8.41 32.32 0.73
CA ASN A 92 -7.75 31.04 0.95
C ASN A 92 -8.67 29.88 0.56
N PRO A 93 -8.37 29.09 -0.47
CA PRO A 93 -9.27 28.02 -0.93
C PRO A 93 -9.56 26.98 0.15
N LEU A 94 -8.56 26.64 0.98
CA LEU A 94 -8.69 25.60 2.00
C LEU A 94 -9.61 26.05 3.15
N PHE A 95 -9.49 27.31 3.55
CA PHE A 95 -10.33 27.88 4.60
C PHE A 95 -11.75 28.15 4.09
N TYR A 96 -11.87 28.56 2.84
CA TYR A 96 -13.14 28.73 2.15
C TYR A 96 -13.93 27.41 2.10
N ASP A 97 -13.28 26.32 1.70
CA ASP A 97 -13.93 25.00 1.63
C ASP A 97 -14.39 24.54 3.03
N LEU A 98 -13.60 24.80 4.08
CA LEU A 98 -13.98 24.50 5.46
C LEU A 98 -15.23 25.29 5.88
N VAL A 99 -15.26 26.60 5.61
CA VAL A 99 -16.41 27.45 5.93
C VAL A 99 -17.67 26.98 5.18
N VAL A 100 -17.53 26.63 3.92
CA VAL A 100 -18.63 26.11 3.10
C VAL A 100 -19.15 24.76 3.61
N GLU A 101 -18.27 23.89 4.10
CA GLU A 101 -18.67 22.62 4.70
C GLU A 101 -19.51 22.82 5.96
N ILE A 102 -19.14 23.77 6.81
CA ILE A 102 -19.86 24.10 8.04
C ILE A 102 -21.19 24.81 7.75
N ALA A 103 -21.17 25.79 6.85
CA ALA A 103 -22.32 26.70 6.60
C ALA A 103 -23.32 26.20 5.55
N GLY A 104 -22.94 25.24 4.73
CA GLY A 104 -23.81 24.63 3.73
C GLY A 104 -23.94 25.38 2.40
N LYS A 105 -24.78 24.84 1.50
CA LYS A 105 -24.87 25.27 0.08
C LYS A 105 -25.39 26.68 -0.12
N THR A 106 -26.30 27.15 0.71
CA THR A 106 -26.93 28.50 0.61
C THR A 106 -25.88 29.58 0.89
N PHE A 107 -25.08 29.37 1.93
CA PHE A 107 -24.00 30.29 2.29
C PHE A 107 -22.89 30.30 1.23
N LYS A 108 -22.59 29.12 0.62
CA LYS A 108 -21.69 29.04 -0.54
C LYS A 108 -22.15 29.92 -1.69
N SER A 109 -23.44 29.91 -2.02
CA SER A 109 -23.97 30.76 -3.09
C SER A 109 -23.74 32.25 -2.79
N ALA A 110 -23.97 32.70 -1.55
CA ALA A 110 -23.71 34.07 -1.14
C ALA A 110 -22.23 34.45 -1.24
N LEU A 111 -21.31 33.57 -0.83
CA LEU A 111 -19.88 33.80 -0.97
C LEU A 111 -19.44 33.84 -2.44
N ASP A 112 -19.96 32.94 -3.26
CA ASP A 112 -19.67 32.90 -4.70
C ASP A 112 -20.18 34.17 -5.42
N ASP A 113 -21.33 34.72 -5.00
CA ASP A 113 -21.89 35.98 -5.53
C ASP A 113 -20.96 37.15 -5.20
N LEU A 114 -20.44 37.24 -3.97
CA LEU A 114 -19.47 38.28 -3.59
C LEU A 114 -18.16 38.19 -4.40
N MET A 115 -17.76 36.99 -4.80
CA MET A 115 -16.56 36.76 -5.60
C MET A 115 -16.75 36.97 -7.10
N ARG A 116 -18.01 37.12 -7.59
CA ARG A 116 -18.29 37.40 -9.00
C ARG A 116 -17.65 38.73 -9.42
N ASN A 117 -17.32 38.81 -10.70
CA ASN A 117 -16.69 40.02 -11.27
C ASN A 117 -17.68 41.16 -11.53
N GLU A 118 -18.94 40.96 -11.18
CA GLU A 118 -20.00 41.96 -11.33
C GLU A 118 -19.89 42.96 -10.18
N LYS A 119 -19.91 44.26 -10.53
CA LYS A 119 -19.83 45.36 -9.56
C LYS A 119 -21.05 45.46 -8.63
N SER A 120 -22.10 44.71 -8.93
CA SER A 120 -23.40 44.77 -8.27
C SER A 120 -23.48 43.92 -7.00
N PHE A 121 -22.57 42.99 -6.75
CA PHE A 121 -22.61 42.16 -5.54
C PHE A 121 -21.69 42.71 -4.45
N MET A 122 -22.28 43.20 -3.36
CA MET A 122 -21.59 43.84 -2.24
C MET A 122 -22.20 43.35 -0.93
N TYR A 123 -21.41 43.30 0.13
CA TYR A 123 -21.89 43.09 1.48
C TYR A 123 -22.09 44.45 2.17
N VAL A 124 -23.24 44.63 2.76
CA VAL A 124 -23.61 45.85 3.48
C VAL A 124 -23.69 45.52 4.96
N ASP A 125 -22.98 46.29 5.78
CA ASP A 125 -22.90 46.08 7.23
C ASP A 125 -24.32 46.14 7.86
N GLY A 126 -24.65 45.14 8.69
CA GLY A 126 -25.97 45.00 9.29
C GLY A 126 -27.05 44.36 8.41
N THR A 127 -26.69 43.79 7.24
CA THR A 127 -27.60 42.99 6.40
C THR A 127 -27.32 41.50 6.54
N GLU A 128 -28.40 40.72 6.58
CA GLU A 128 -28.29 39.24 6.62
C GLU A 128 -27.91 38.61 5.27
N HIS A 129 -27.91 39.39 4.18
CA HIS A 129 -27.74 38.89 2.82
C HIS A 129 -26.84 39.77 1.95
N VAL A 130 -26.20 39.14 0.98
CA VAL A 130 -25.49 39.81 -0.12
C VAL A 130 -26.49 40.54 -1.00
N VAL A 131 -26.29 41.86 -1.18
CA VAL A 131 -27.20 42.73 -1.89
C VAL A 131 -26.66 43.07 -3.27
N ASN A 132 -27.52 43.02 -4.29
CA ASN A 132 -27.23 43.53 -5.63
C ASN A 132 -27.49 45.04 -5.67
N TYR A 133 -26.43 45.84 -5.81
CA TYR A 133 -26.52 47.30 -5.84
C TYR A 133 -26.11 47.88 -7.19
N ASP A 134 -26.90 48.83 -7.67
CA ASP A 134 -26.46 49.77 -8.70
C ASP A 134 -25.67 50.92 -8.04
N GLU A 135 -24.53 51.32 -8.61
CA GLU A 135 -23.66 52.39 -8.09
C GLU A 135 -24.43 53.73 -7.88
N THR A 136 -25.57 53.90 -8.55
CA THR A 136 -26.42 55.07 -8.45
C THR A 136 -27.32 55.09 -7.22
N GLN A 137 -27.48 53.97 -6.52
CA GLN A 137 -28.40 53.77 -5.39
C GLN A 137 -27.69 53.58 -4.04
N ARG A 138 -26.44 54.00 -3.88
CA ARG A 138 -25.68 53.84 -2.64
C ARG A 138 -26.38 54.46 -1.45
N PRO A 139 -26.72 53.71 -0.38
CA PRO A 139 -27.30 54.26 0.83
C PRO A 139 -26.26 55.14 1.55
N ARG A 140 -26.70 56.30 2.02
CA ARG A 140 -25.85 57.23 2.79
C ARG A 140 -25.69 56.72 4.23
N GLY A 141 -24.43 56.64 4.71
CA GLY A 141 -24.13 56.33 6.12
C GLY A 141 -23.98 54.85 6.44
N VAL A 142 -24.00 53.95 5.45
CA VAL A 142 -23.79 52.53 5.63
C VAL A 142 -22.45 52.13 5.03
N GLN A 143 -21.69 51.33 5.75
CA GLN A 143 -20.41 50.82 5.26
C GLN A 143 -20.64 49.64 4.30
N ILE A 144 -20.04 49.69 3.13
CA ILE A 144 -20.18 48.72 2.06
C ILE A 144 -18.83 48.09 1.80
N TYR A 145 -18.81 46.74 1.74
CA TYR A 145 -17.62 45.93 1.48
C TYR A 145 -17.71 45.28 0.11
N GLU A 146 -16.59 45.17 -0.57
CA GLU A 146 -16.48 44.58 -1.92
C GLU A 146 -15.46 43.45 -1.96
N LYS A 147 -15.71 42.41 -2.77
CA LYS A 147 -14.78 41.31 -3.05
C LYS A 147 -14.27 40.60 -1.79
N THR A 148 -12.95 40.51 -1.62
CA THR A 148 -12.31 39.81 -0.50
C THR A 148 -12.69 40.40 0.87
N ASP A 149 -12.84 41.73 0.95
CA ASP A 149 -13.24 42.40 2.19
C ASP A 149 -14.68 42.08 2.51
N ALA A 150 -15.55 41.99 1.50
CA ALA A 150 -16.93 41.56 1.65
C ALA A 150 -17.03 40.10 2.12
N VAL A 151 -16.25 39.20 1.54
CA VAL A 151 -16.17 37.79 1.98
C VAL A 151 -15.68 37.70 3.42
N TYR A 152 -14.62 38.44 3.76
CA TYR A 152 -14.11 38.46 5.13
C TYR A 152 -15.16 38.95 6.14
N LYS A 153 -15.80 40.09 5.86
CA LYS A 153 -16.77 40.70 6.76
C LYS A 153 -18.00 39.81 6.94
N LEU A 154 -18.55 39.26 5.85
CA LEU A 154 -19.70 38.34 5.93
C LEU A 154 -19.35 37.08 6.77
N VAL A 155 -18.22 36.43 6.53
CA VAL A 155 -17.82 35.27 7.32
C VAL A 155 -17.58 35.63 8.77
N PHE A 156 -16.98 36.81 9.04
CA PHE A 156 -16.75 37.30 10.41
C PHE A 156 -18.04 37.53 11.17
N ASP A 157 -19.02 38.21 10.56
CA ASP A 157 -20.31 38.53 11.21
C ASP A 157 -21.10 37.27 11.51
N VAL A 158 -21.20 36.34 10.55
CA VAL A 158 -21.88 35.06 10.76
C VAL A 158 -21.15 34.21 11.80
N ALA A 159 -19.82 34.15 11.74
CA ALA A 159 -19.05 33.38 12.72
C ALA A 159 -19.18 33.94 14.14
N THR A 160 -19.26 35.27 14.27
CA THR A 160 -19.50 35.94 15.57
C THR A 160 -20.86 35.58 16.13
N GLN A 161 -21.93 35.73 15.34
CA GLN A 161 -23.27 35.38 15.73
C GLN A 161 -23.41 33.90 16.14
N MET A 162 -22.95 32.98 15.29
CA MET A 162 -23.04 31.53 15.55
C MET A 162 -22.19 31.10 16.74
N ALA A 163 -21.04 31.74 16.96
CA ALA A 163 -20.20 31.49 18.14
C ALA A 163 -20.86 31.96 19.43
N GLU A 164 -21.61 33.08 19.42
CA GLU A 164 -22.43 33.58 20.53
C GLU A 164 -23.58 32.61 20.83
N GLU A 165 -24.16 31.97 19.83
CA GLU A 165 -25.19 30.94 19.95
C GLU A 165 -24.62 29.61 20.49
N GLY A 166 -23.28 29.50 20.66
CA GLY A 166 -22.63 28.37 21.30
C GLY A 166 -22.16 27.27 20.34
N ILE A 167 -22.20 27.48 19.03
CA ILE A 167 -21.79 26.47 18.03
C ILE A 167 -20.25 26.41 17.94
N GLU A 168 -19.66 25.29 18.36
CA GLU A 168 -18.21 25.10 18.53
C GLU A 168 -17.43 25.25 17.22
N ASP A 169 -17.95 24.72 16.11
CA ASP A 169 -17.31 24.80 14.79
C ASP A 169 -17.11 26.25 14.34
N TRP A 170 -18.10 27.12 14.59
CA TRP A 170 -18.01 28.53 14.28
C TRP A 170 -17.09 29.33 15.20
N LYS A 171 -16.93 28.90 16.47
CA LYS A 171 -15.88 29.44 17.34
C LYS A 171 -14.48 29.15 16.79
N ASN A 172 -14.27 27.93 16.24
CA ASN A 172 -13.01 27.59 15.60
C ASN A 172 -12.77 28.40 14.31
N VAL A 173 -13.79 28.66 13.52
CA VAL A 173 -13.71 29.56 12.35
C VAL A 173 -13.31 30.98 12.80
N LEU A 174 -13.96 31.52 13.80
CA LEU A 174 -13.70 32.87 14.32
C LEU A 174 -12.27 33.02 14.87
N LEU A 175 -11.78 32.02 15.61
CA LEU A 175 -10.41 32.00 16.13
C LEU A 175 -9.34 32.00 15.03
N ASN A 176 -9.66 31.52 13.84
CA ASN A 176 -8.75 31.40 12.70
C ASN A 176 -9.13 32.28 11.52
N ILE A 177 -10.01 33.28 11.72
CA ILE A 177 -10.56 34.12 10.64
C ILE A 177 -9.49 34.84 9.81
N ASP A 178 -8.36 35.18 10.42
CA ASP A 178 -7.22 35.78 9.72
C ASP A 178 -6.63 34.89 8.63
N SER A 179 -6.93 33.57 8.66
CA SER A 179 -6.52 32.62 7.64
C SER A 179 -7.43 32.61 6.41
N LEU A 180 -8.57 33.29 6.45
CA LEU A 180 -9.52 33.39 5.34
C LEU A 180 -8.92 34.17 4.15
N LEU A 181 -8.16 35.22 4.44
CA LEU A 181 -7.49 36.02 3.42
C LEU A 181 -5.98 35.76 3.48
N ILE A 182 -5.38 35.44 2.32
CA ILE A 182 -3.93 35.29 2.17
C ILE A 182 -3.36 36.46 1.37
N HIS A 183 -2.34 37.07 1.94
CA HIS A 183 -1.56 38.15 1.34
C HIS A 183 -0.31 37.65 0.66
N GLN A 184 0.05 36.39 0.89
CA GLN A 184 1.27 35.77 0.38
C GLN A 184 1.04 34.29 0.14
N VAL A 185 1.60 33.75 -0.94
CA VAL A 185 1.49 32.33 -1.32
C VAL A 185 2.78 31.63 -0.94
N ILE A 186 2.67 30.47 -0.27
CA ILE A 186 3.81 29.63 0.08
C ILE A 186 4.37 28.99 -1.18
N VAL A 187 5.69 29.08 -1.35
CA VAL A 187 6.43 28.39 -2.40
C VAL A 187 7.08 27.14 -1.82
N LEU A 188 6.65 25.99 -2.30
CA LEU A 188 7.16 24.70 -1.86
C LEU A 188 8.65 24.54 -2.17
N PRO A 189 9.39 23.74 -1.40
CA PRO A 189 10.78 23.38 -1.69
C PRO A 189 10.96 22.85 -3.12
N PRO A 190 12.08 23.12 -3.80
CA PRO A 190 12.32 22.71 -5.19
C PRO A 190 12.22 21.20 -5.42
N ASP A 191 12.64 20.37 -4.48
CA ASP A 191 12.62 18.92 -4.62
C ASP A 191 11.19 18.33 -4.59
N LEU A 192 10.20 19.07 -4.07
CA LEU A 192 8.77 18.69 -4.13
C LEU A 192 8.12 19.07 -5.47
N ARG A 193 8.78 19.93 -6.27
CA ARG A 193 8.32 20.41 -7.57
C ARG A 193 9.46 20.45 -8.60
N PRO A 194 10.08 19.29 -8.88
CA PRO A 194 11.32 19.23 -9.65
C PRO A 194 11.17 19.81 -11.06
N ALA A 195 12.30 20.30 -11.60
CA ALA A 195 12.45 20.64 -12.99
C ALA A 195 13.56 19.78 -13.59
N SER A 196 13.26 19.03 -14.65
CA SER A 196 14.23 18.23 -15.39
C SER A 196 14.53 18.84 -16.76
N ARG A 197 15.76 18.65 -17.24
CA ARG A 197 16.12 19.03 -18.61
C ARG A 197 15.64 17.93 -19.55
N GLY A 198 14.65 18.25 -20.39
CA GLY A 198 14.24 17.38 -21.48
C GLY A 198 15.18 17.49 -22.69
N GLY A 199 15.18 16.50 -23.56
CA GLY A 199 15.88 16.57 -24.84
C GLY A 199 15.49 17.80 -25.65
N GLY A 200 16.44 18.44 -26.35
CA GLY A 200 16.19 19.64 -27.14
C GLY A 200 16.12 20.95 -26.36
N GLY A 201 16.65 21.01 -25.11
CA GLY A 201 16.74 22.24 -24.33
C GLY A 201 15.43 22.70 -23.66
N LYS A 202 14.34 21.97 -23.79
CA LYS A 202 13.09 22.25 -23.10
C LYS A 202 13.17 21.76 -21.65
N HIS A 203 12.80 22.63 -20.71
CA HIS A 203 12.67 22.25 -19.30
C HIS A 203 11.31 21.58 -19.06
N LEU A 204 11.32 20.32 -18.64
CA LEU A 204 10.12 19.64 -18.13
C LEU A 204 9.94 20.05 -16.68
N MET A 205 8.96 20.89 -16.41
CA MET A 205 8.67 21.36 -15.05
C MET A 205 7.42 20.68 -14.51
N ASP A 206 7.43 20.41 -13.21
CA ASP A 206 6.20 20.02 -12.50
C ASP A 206 5.10 21.06 -12.72
N LYS A 207 3.84 20.62 -12.83
CA LYS A 207 2.68 21.48 -13.07
C LYS A 207 2.54 22.59 -12.01
N ILE A 208 2.95 22.34 -10.76
CA ILE A 208 2.96 23.33 -9.68
C ILE A 208 3.80 24.57 -10.05
N ASN A 209 4.96 24.39 -10.68
CA ASN A 209 5.80 25.50 -11.10
C ASN A 209 5.12 26.41 -12.12
N ARG A 210 4.23 25.87 -12.96
CA ARG A 210 3.46 26.65 -13.91
C ARG A 210 2.54 27.65 -13.20
N TYR A 211 1.87 27.22 -12.13
CA TYR A 211 1.00 28.11 -11.36
C TYR A 211 1.78 29.19 -10.64
N TYR A 212 2.95 28.87 -10.05
CA TYR A 212 3.83 29.90 -9.48
C TYR A 212 4.27 30.94 -10.51
N VAL A 213 4.63 30.53 -11.72
CA VAL A 213 4.98 31.45 -12.82
C VAL A 213 3.77 32.30 -13.19
N GLN A 214 2.57 31.74 -13.29
CA GLN A 214 1.34 32.50 -13.58
C GLN A 214 1.04 33.55 -12.50
N ILE A 215 1.17 33.19 -11.22
CA ILE A 215 0.99 34.10 -10.09
C ILE A 215 2.02 35.24 -10.14
N LEU A 216 3.30 34.93 -10.36
CA LEU A 216 4.34 35.94 -10.51
C LEU A 216 4.10 36.88 -11.71
N THR A 217 3.64 36.32 -12.85
CA THR A 217 3.28 37.11 -14.04
C THR A 217 2.14 38.09 -13.71
N LYS A 218 1.10 37.63 -13.00
CA LYS A 218 0.00 38.52 -12.58
C LYS A 218 0.47 39.58 -11.61
N LYS A 219 1.36 39.22 -10.67
CA LYS A 219 1.98 40.16 -9.73
C LYS A 219 2.69 41.29 -10.50
N GLU A 220 3.57 40.96 -11.46
CA GLU A 220 4.27 41.99 -12.28
C GLU A 220 3.30 42.85 -13.10
N LEU A 221 2.30 42.24 -13.76
CA LEU A 221 1.31 42.97 -14.53
C LEU A 221 0.48 43.91 -13.65
N MET A 222 0.04 43.46 -12.48
CA MET A 222 -0.72 44.28 -11.56
C MET A 222 0.12 45.40 -10.96
N GLN A 223 1.37 45.18 -10.59
CA GLN A 223 2.27 46.20 -10.08
C GLN A 223 2.54 47.29 -11.12
N GLY A 224 2.72 46.94 -12.39
CA GLY A 224 2.84 47.89 -13.49
C GLY A 224 1.57 48.71 -13.76
N THR A 225 0.39 48.10 -13.46
CA THR A 225 -0.91 48.71 -13.72
C THR A 225 -1.43 49.51 -12.51
N ILE A 226 -0.94 49.21 -11.28
CA ILE A 226 -1.34 49.94 -10.05
C ILE A 226 -1.15 51.47 -10.19
N LEU A 227 -0.14 51.91 -10.92
CA LEU A 227 0.04 53.32 -11.24
C LEU A 227 -1.04 53.89 -12.18
N ASN A 228 -1.84 53.06 -12.85
CA ASN A 228 -2.91 53.41 -13.76
C ASN A 228 -4.32 52.94 -13.30
N ILE A 229 -4.44 52.25 -12.16
CA ILE A 229 -5.70 51.62 -11.67
C ILE A 229 -6.82 52.63 -11.42
N GLN A 230 -6.51 53.86 -11.11
CA GLN A 230 -7.53 54.91 -11.03
C GLN A 230 -8.27 55.15 -12.35
N ARG A 231 -7.74 54.62 -13.47
CA ARG A 231 -8.32 54.79 -14.83
C ARG A 231 -9.04 53.58 -15.39
N ASP A 232 -8.72 52.33 -14.93
CA ASP A 232 -9.34 51.12 -15.51
C ASP A 232 -9.62 50.02 -14.45
N LYS A 233 -10.71 50.22 -13.71
CA LYS A 233 -11.21 49.25 -12.71
C LYS A 233 -11.53 47.88 -13.30
N ASN A 234 -11.94 47.80 -14.56
CA ASN A 234 -12.30 46.52 -15.21
C ASN A 234 -11.08 45.62 -15.43
N LEU A 235 -9.96 46.19 -15.81
CA LEU A 235 -8.71 45.47 -15.99
C LEU A 235 -8.19 44.90 -14.64
N TYR A 236 -8.29 45.68 -13.58
CA TYR A 236 -7.98 45.27 -12.22
C TYR A 236 -8.80 44.03 -11.79
N TYR A 237 -10.12 44.09 -11.97
CA TYR A 237 -11.01 42.97 -11.61
C TYR A 237 -10.73 41.71 -12.44
N THR A 238 -10.34 41.87 -13.70
CA THR A 238 -9.97 40.76 -14.55
C THR A 238 -8.71 40.07 -14.04
N TYR A 239 -7.69 40.82 -13.66
CA TYR A 239 -6.45 40.25 -13.08
C TYR A 239 -6.72 39.65 -11.69
N PHE A 240 -7.54 40.25 -10.84
CA PHE A 240 -7.94 39.68 -9.56
C PHE A 240 -8.57 38.30 -9.75
N LYS A 241 -9.57 38.17 -10.62
CA LYS A 241 -10.24 36.90 -10.92
C LYS A 241 -9.27 35.83 -11.41
N GLN A 242 -8.34 36.21 -12.28
CA GLN A 242 -7.33 35.31 -12.77
C GLN A 242 -6.32 34.90 -11.68
N LEU A 243 -5.91 35.85 -10.82
CA LEU A 243 -5.02 35.57 -9.69
C LEU A 243 -5.68 34.62 -8.70
N GLN A 244 -6.95 34.85 -8.31
CA GLN A 244 -7.71 33.94 -7.44
C GLN A 244 -7.82 32.55 -8.06
N LYS A 245 -8.10 32.47 -9.37
CA LYS A 245 -8.13 31.18 -10.09
C LYS A 245 -6.79 30.47 -10.05
N ASP A 246 -5.69 31.16 -10.33
CA ASP A 246 -4.36 30.57 -10.33
C ASP A 246 -3.94 30.07 -8.94
N VAL A 247 -4.35 30.79 -7.88
CA VAL A 247 -4.14 30.34 -6.49
C VAL A 247 -5.00 29.13 -6.17
N ASN A 248 -6.26 29.11 -6.54
CA ASN A 248 -7.15 27.96 -6.33
C ASN A 248 -6.59 26.69 -7.02
N GLU A 249 -6.18 26.80 -8.28
CA GLU A 249 -5.60 25.71 -9.04
C GLU A 249 -4.25 25.23 -8.44
N LEU A 250 -3.44 26.15 -7.92
CA LEU A 250 -2.21 25.80 -7.21
C LEU A 250 -2.51 24.93 -5.98
N TYR A 251 -3.44 25.36 -5.13
CA TYR A 251 -3.80 24.63 -3.91
C TYR A 251 -4.44 23.28 -4.24
N ASN A 252 -5.35 23.23 -5.21
CA ASN A 252 -5.93 21.98 -5.70
C ASN A 252 -4.85 21.00 -6.17
N ARG A 253 -3.83 21.51 -6.90
CA ARG A 253 -2.73 20.68 -7.36
C ARG A 253 -1.83 20.18 -6.23
N ILE A 254 -1.61 20.99 -5.20
CA ILE A 254 -0.88 20.56 -4.00
C ILE A 254 -1.67 19.46 -3.27
N LEU A 255 -2.98 19.64 -3.08
CA LEU A 255 -3.86 18.64 -2.49
C LEU A 255 -3.88 17.32 -3.29
N GLU A 256 -3.97 17.41 -4.62
CA GLU A 256 -3.89 16.23 -5.48
C GLU A 256 -2.57 15.46 -5.32
N LYS A 257 -1.45 16.15 -5.13
CA LYS A 257 -0.16 15.49 -4.83
C LYS A 257 -0.13 14.81 -3.47
N MET A 258 -0.88 15.31 -2.50
CA MET A 258 -0.94 14.74 -1.15
C MET A 258 -1.98 13.64 -1.03
N ALA A 259 -3.13 13.81 -1.70
CA ALA A 259 -4.29 12.92 -1.64
C ALA A 259 -4.15 11.69 -2.57
N LYS A 260 -5.14 10.79 -2.48
CA LYS A 260 -5.28 9.56 -3.28
C LYS A 260 -4.21 8.49 -3.01
N LYS A 261 -4.35 7.34 -3.67
CA LYS A 261 -3.45 6.17 -3.47
C LYS A 261 -1.99 6.45 -3.85
N GLU A 262 -1.78 7.30 -4.86
CA GLU A 262 -0.46 7.67 -5.38
C GLU A 262 0.07 8.98 -4.76
N GLY A 263 -0.70 9.60 -3.86
CA GLY A 263 -0.29 10.82 -3.17
C GLY A 263 0.82 10.58 -2.15
N LEU A 264 1.54 11.65 -1.81
CA LEU A 264 2.70 11.61 -0.91
C LEU A 264 2.37 11.00 0.46
N ILE A 265 1.16 11.21 0.99
CA ILE A 265 0.76 10.66 2.29
C ILE A 265 0.69 9.14 2.21
N ARG A 266 -0.12 8.58 1.30
CA ARG A 266 -0.31 7.13 1.19
C ARG A 266 0.88 6.42 0.53
N GLY A 267 1.55 7.07 -0.42
CA GLY A 267 2.64 6.48 -1.18
C GLY A 267 4.02 6.57 -0.52
N ASN A 268 4.27 7.60 0.31
CA ASN A 268 5.60 7.86 0.86
C ASN A 268 5.66 7.97 2.40
N ILE A 269 4.55 8.37 3.08
CA ILE A 269 4.51 8.47 4.55
C ILE A 269 3.96 7.17 5.16
N LEU A 270 2.78 6.73 4.73
CA LEU A 270 2.15 5.50 5.22
C LEU A 270 2.75 4.23 4.61
N GLY A 271 3.40 4.33 3.46
CA GLY A 271 4.10 3.25 2.80
C GLY A 271 5.33 3.77 2.07
N LYS A 272 6.43 3.01 2.09
CA LYS A 272 7.68 3.35 1.42
C LYS A 272 8.21 2.12 0.69
N ARG A 273 8.71 2.30 -0.53
CA ARG A 273 9.48 1.26 -1.21
C ARG A 273 10.80 1.09 -0.47
N ILE A 274 11.15 -0.16 -0.18
CA ILE A 274 12.39 -0.51 0.52
C ILE A 274 13.30 -1.29 -0.40
N ASP A 275 14.61 -1.09 -0.23
CA ASP A 275 15.64 -1.86 -0.90
C ASP A 275 15.71 -3.29 -0.29
N PHE A 276 16.48 -4.16 -0.92
CA PHE A 276 16.67 -5.56 -0.51
C PHE A 276 15.34 -6.32 -0.42
N SER A 277 14.42 -6.02 -1.33
CA SER A 277 13.13 -6.68 -1.46
C SER A 277 12.88 -7.12 -2.90
N GLY A 278 12.10 -8.16 -3.07
CA GLY A 278 11.72 -8.68 -4.37
C GLY A 278 10.35 -9.34 -4.31
N ARG A 279 9.86 -9.76 -5.47
CA ARG A 279 8.57 -10.44 -5.59
C ARG A 279 8.64 -11.48 -6.69
N ALA A 280 8.14 -12.69 -6.42
CA ALA A 280 8.01 -13.74 -7.42
C ALA A 280 6.77 -14.61 -7.14
N VAL A 281 6.41 -15.41 -8.14
CA VAL A 281 5.38 -16.44 -8.02
C VAL A 281 5.86 -17.51 -7.04
N ILE A 282 4.94 -18.10 -6.29
CA ILE A 282 5.21 -19.18 -5.34
C ILE A 282 4.85 -20.55 -5.93
N THR A 283 5.60 -21.57 -5.54
CA THR A 283 5.30 -22.97 -5.85
C THR A 283 5.58 -23.85 -4.63
N PRO A 284 4.91 -25.00 -4.49
CA PRO A 284 5.20 -25.92 -3.39
C PRO A 284 6.54 -26.62 -3.59
N ASP A 285 7.21 -26.92 -2.50
CA ASP A 285 8.33 -27.86 -2.49
C ASP A 285 8.27 -28.75 -1.23
N PRO A 286 7.81 -29.98 -1.37
CA PRO A 286 7.68 -30.90 -0.24
C PRO A 286 9.02 -31.31 0.38
N SER A 287 10.15 -31.08 -0.31
CA SER A 287 11.49 -31.41 0.19
C SER A 287 12.03 -30.41 1.23
N LEU A 288 11.39 -29.26 1.35
CA LEU A 288 11.76 -28.23 2.32
C LEU A 288 11.37 -28.65 3.74
N SER A 289 12.17 -28.22 4.71
CA SER A 289 11.75 -28.17 6.10
C SER A 289 10.85 -26.95 6.37
N LEU A 290 10.06 -26.99 7.42
CA LEU A 290 9.06 -25.96 7.72
C LEU A 290 9.66 -24.56 7.90
N ASN A 291 10.92 -24.46 8.29
CA ASN A 291 11.63 -23.19 8.47
C ASN A 291 12.42 -22.71 7.25
N GLU A 292 12.29 -23.37 6.10
CA GLU A 292 13.07 -23.11 4.89
C GLU A 292 12.21 -22.61 3.73
N CYS A 293 12.83 -21.79 2.88
CA CYS A 293 12.31 -21.44 1.56
C CYS A 293 13.43 -21.42 0.53
N LYS A 294 13.10 -21.65 -0.75
CA LYS A 294 14.05 -21.49 -1.85
C LYS A 294 13.78 -20.20 -2.61
N LEU A 295 14.82 -19.40 -2.80
CA LEU A 295 14.75 -18.17 -3.58
C LEU A 295 15.38 -18.38 -4.98
N PRO A 296 14.81 -17.72 -6.01
CA PRO A 296 15.41 -17.69 -7.35
C PRO A 296 16.84 -17.16 -7.31
N TYR A 297 17.75 -17.84 -7.99
CA TYR A 297 19.17 -17.48 -8.06
C TYR A 297 19.39 -16.02 -8.50
N PHE A 298 18.73 -15.56 -9.57
CA PHE A 298 18.91 -14.19 -10.06
C PHE A 298 18.36 -13.12 -9.10
N MET A 299 17.30 -13.44 -8.38
CA MET A 299 16.78 -12.57 -7.32
C MET A 299 17.78 -12.48 -6.16
N ALA A 300 18.36 -13.60 -5.76
CA ALA A 300 19.38 -13.63 -4.71
C ALA A 300 20.66 -12.88 -5.12
N LEU A 301 21.09 -12.98 -6.39
CA LEU A 301 22.22 -12.19 -6.91
C LEU A 301 21.98 -10.67 -6.75
N GLU A 302 20.79 -10.19 -7.06
CA GLU A 302 20.46 -8.76 -6.94
C GLU A 302 20.41 -8.31 -5.48
N MET A 303 19.74 -9.08 -4.62
CA MET A 303 19.55 -8.72 -3.22
C MET A 303 20.85 -8.82 -2.39
N PHE A 304 21.71 -9.77 -2.71
CA PHE A 304 22.99 -10.01 -2.02
C PHE A 304 24.21 -9.58 -2.84
N LYS A 305 24.03 -8.63 -3.76
CA LYS A 305 25.08 -8.16 -4.69
C LYS A 305 26.40 -7.81 -3.99
N LEU A 306 26.34 -7.02 -2.92
CA LEU A 306 27.54 -6.61 -2.19
C LEU A 306 28.26 -7.74 -1.44
N PRO A 307 27.57 -8.58 -0.64
CA PRO A 307 28.19 -9.78 -0.05
C PRO A 307 28.81 -10.72 -1.09
N ILE A 308 28.12 -10.95 -2.20
CA ILE A 308 28.61 -11.81 -3.29
C ILE A 308 29.84 -11.19 -3.95
N ALA A 309 29.83 -9.87 -4.24
CA ALA A 309 31.00 -9.16 -4.79
C ALA A 309 32.21 -9.24 -3.85
N LYS A 310 32.01 -9.10 -2.54
CA LYS A 310 33.09 -9.31 -1.54
C LYS A 310 33.64 -10.73 -1.58
N ARG A 311 32.77 -11.74 -1.69
CA ARG A 311 33.19 -13.15 -1.79
C ARG A 311 33.97 -13.43 -3.06
N ILE A 312 33.58 -12.84 -4.20
CA ILE A 312 34.31 -12.90 -5.48
C ILE A 312 35.74 -12.39 -5.35
N ILE A 313 35.94 -11.29 -4.58
CA ILE A 313 37.27 -10.74 -4.30
C ILE A 313 38.08 -11.70 -3.41
N GLN A 314 37.47 -12.24 -2.36
CA GLN A 314 38.13 -13.23 -1.47
C GLN A 314 38.62 -14.48 -2.22
N VAL A 315 37.84 -14.94 -3.20
CA VAL A 315 38.21 -16.10 -4.07
C VAL A 315 39.29 -15.71 -5.10
N GLY A 316 39.66 -14.43 -5.18
CA GLY A 316 40.75 -13.95 -6.05
C GLY A 316 40.37 -13.70 -7.52
N LYS A 317 39.08 -13.78 -7.88
CA LYS A 317 38.62 -13.60 -9.26
C LYS A 317 38.73 -12.13 -9.73
N TYR A 318 38.54 -11.16 -8.84
CA TYR A 318 38.75 -9.72 -9.06
C TYR A 318 39.42 -9.07 -7.86
N LYS A 319 40.21 -8.02 -8.10
CA LYS A 319 40.90 -7.26 -7.03
C LYS A 319 40.11 -6.01 -6.59
N LEU A 320 39.25 -5.47 -7.45
CA LEU A 320 38.52 -4.23 -7.23
C LEU A 320 37.02 -4.51 -7.08
N LEU A 321 36.40 -3.86 -6.08
CA LEU A 321 34.97 -4.04 -5.75
C LEU A 321 34.07 -3.67 -6.94
N ASN A 322 34.34 -2.56 -7.62
CA ASN A 322 33.53 -2.13 -8.76
C ASN A 322 33.55 -3.18 -9.89
N LYS A 323 34.71 -3.79 -10.20
CA LYS A 323 34.81 -4.85 -11.22
C LYS A 323 34.07 -6.12 -10.80
N ALA A 324 34.05 -6.44 -9.52
CA ALA A 324 33.27 -7.56 -9.00
C ALA A 324 31.76 -7.30 -9.09
N ILE A 325 31.32 -6.08 -8.78
CA ILE A 325 29.92 -5.65 -8.94
C ILE A 325 29.52 -5.69 -10.42
N ASP A 326 30.29 -5.08 -11.32
CA ASP A 326 30.05 -5.12 -12.78
C ASP A 326 29.96 -6.55 -13.32
N PHE A 327 30.69 -7.49 -12.72
CA PHE A 327 30.62 -8.90 -13.09
C PHE A 327 29.31 -9.54 -12.61
N VAL A 328 28.86 -9.24 -11.38
CA VAL A 328 27.54 -9.69 -10.88
C VAL A 328 26.43 -9.13 -11.78
N ASP A 329 26.47 -7.83 -12.10
CA ASP A 329 25.46 -7.19 -12.96
C ASP A 329 25.39 -7.85 -14.34
N ARG A 330 26.54 -8.13 -14.96
CA ARG A 330 26.60 -8.87 -16.23
C ARG A 330 26.02 -10.29 -16.12
N CYS A 331 26.23 -10.98 -15.01
CA CYS A 331 25.64 -12.31 -14.79
C CYS A 331 24.11 -12.23 -14.68
N ILE A 332 23.57 -11.16 -14.06
CA ILE A 332 22.14 -10.93 -13.96
C ILE A 332 21.56 -10.60 -15.34
N GLU A 333 22.12 -9.63 -16.05
CA GLU A 333 21.66 -9.18 -17.37
C GLU A 333 21.69 -10.30 -18.42
N LEU A 334 22.77 -11.08 -18.45
CA LEU A 334 22.98 -12.17 -19.41
C LEU A 334 22.41 -13.52 -18.93
N LYS A 335 21.75 -13.55 -17.77
CA LYS A 335 21.20 -14.76 -17.15
C LYS A 335 22.19 -15.93 -17.07
N LYS A 336 23.44 -15.64 -16.64
CA LYS A 336 24.50 -16.66 -16.57
C LYS A 336 24.56 -17.32 -15.19
N PRO A 337 24.72 -18.64 -15.12
CA PRO A 337 24.84 -19.38 -13.86
C PRO A 337 26.24 -19.34 -13.23
N ASP A 338 27.18 -18.56 -13.77
CA ASP A 338 28.62 -18.56 -13.41
C ASP A 338 28.88 -18.27 -11.92
N LEU A 339 27.95 -17.71 -11.21
CA LEU A 339 28.04 -17.35 -9.79
C LEU A 339 27.17 -18.25 -8.89
N PHE A 340 26.52 -19.29 -9.43
CA PHE A 340 25.58 -20.11 -8.66
C PHE A 340 26.18 -20.67 -7.37
N LYS A 341 27.39 -21.26 -7.45
CA LYS A 341 28.08 -21.81 -6.29
C LYS A 341 28.44 -20.72 -5.26
N ILE A 342 28.97 -19.57 -5.72
CA ILE A 342 29.34 -18.48 -4.83
C ILE A 342 28.10 -17.87 -4.18
N CYS A 343 27.01 -17.73 -4.94
CA CYS A 343 25.73 -17.26 -4.42
C CYS A 343 25.21 -18.22 -3.34
N LYS A 344 25.23 -19.50 -3.60
CA LYS A 344 24.85 -20.54 -2.65
C LYS A 344 25.66 -20.44 -1.35
N ASP A 345 26.99 -20.38 -1.44
CA ASP A 345 27.91 -20.28 -0.29
C ASP A 345 27.66 -19.02 0.58
N VAL A 346 27.20 -17.92 -0.02
CA VAL A 346 26.99 -16.62 0.67
C VAL A 346 25.58 -16.50 1.25
N VAL A 347 24.59 -17.05 0.56
CA VAL A 347 23.17 -16.76 0.82
C VAL A 347 22.48 -17.86 1.61
N GLU A 348 22.86 -19.15 1.41
CA GLU A 348 22.22 -20.25 2.13
C GLU A 348 22.43 -20.12 3.64
N GLY A 349 21.37 -20.35 4.38
CA GLY A 349 21.33 -20.19 5.83
C GLY A 349 21.06 -18.77 6.32
N GLN A 350 21.10 -17.75 5.45
CA GLN A 350 20.64 -16.42 5.80
C GLN A 350 19.12 -16.41 6.01
N MET A 351 18.62 -15.41 6.75
CA MET A 351 17.20 -15.25 7.00
C MET A 351 16.55 -14.30 6.00
N CYS A 352 15.30 -14.56 5.66
CA CYS A 352 14.41 -13.62 4.96
C CYS A 352 13.02 -13.63 5.59
N ILE A 353 12.23 -12.61 5.27
CA ILE A 353 10.80 -12.57 5.56
C ILE A 353 10.05 -12.74 4.25
N LEU A 354 9.10 -13.68 4.21
CA LEU A 354 8.12 -13.78 3.14
C LEU A 354 6.82 -13.12 3.57
N ASN A 355 6.17 -12.44 2.63
CA ASN A 355 4.88 -11.78 2.84
C ASN A 355 3.95 -12.05 1.65
N ARG A 356 2.75 -12.55 1.93
CA ARG A 356 1.66 -12.57 0.95
C ARG A 356 0.70 -11.40 1.19
N GLN A 357 0.41 -10.65 0.15
CA GLN A 357 -0.57 -9.56 0.19
C GLN A 357 -1.94 -10.04 -0.32
N PRO A 358 -3.06 -9.58 0.30
CA PRO A 358 -3.15 -8.65 1.44
C PRO A 358 -2.73 -9.28 2.78
N SER A 359 -1.94 -8.54 3.59
CA SER A 359 -1.51 -9.01 4.92
C SER A 359 -2.62 -8.73 5.94
N LEU A 360 -3.54 -9.70 6.11
CA LEU A 360 -4.72 -9.56 6.96
C LEU A 360 -4.42 -9.68 8.46
N HIS A 361 -3.36 -10.42 8.80
CA HIS A 361 -2.90 -10.65 10.17
C HIS A 361 -1.37 -10.88 10.19
N ARG A 362 -0.78 -10.92 11.38
CA ARG A 362 0.68 -11.02 11.55
C ARG A 362 1.30 -12.27 10.92
N LEU A 363 0.57 -13.38 10.82
CA LEU A 363 1.06 -14.62 10.19
C LEU A 363 1.14 -14.52 8.66
N GLY A 364 0.64 -13.44 8.06
CA GLY A 364 0.89 -13.12 6.65
C GLY A 364 2.34 -12.68 6.36
N MET A 365 3.18 -12.58 7.41
CA MET A 365 4.61 -12.27 7.32
C MET A 365 5.37 -13.23 8.23
N LEU A 366 6.14 -14.16 7.65
CA LEU A 366 6.90 -15.16 8.39
C LEU A 366 8.36 -15.19 7.92
N GLY A 367 9.25 -15.56 8.85
CA GLY A 367 10.69 -15.68 8.61
C GLY A 367 11.11 -17.09 8.25
N PHE A 368 12.02 -17.20 7.26
CA PHE A 368 12.53 -18.46 6.76
C PHE A 368 14.05 -18.41 6.54
N LYS A 369 14.70 -19.56 6.64
CA LYS A 369 16.07 -19.75 6.16
C LYS A 369 16.06 -19.87 4.65
N ILE A 370 17.01 -19.21 4.00
CA ILE A 370 17.11 -19.18 2.55
C ILE A 370 17.92 -20.38 2.04
N LEU A 371 17.38 -21.06 1.05
CA LEU A 371 18.08 -21.95 0.12
C LEU A 371 17.98 -21.35 -1.28
N ILE A 372 18.84 -21.77 -2.22
CA ILE A 372 18.86 -21.23 -3.58
C ILE A 372 18.35 -22.27 -4.58
N THR A 373 17.51 -21.83 -5.50
CA THR A 373 17.03 -22.63 -6.63
C THR A 373 17.42 -22.01 -7.98
N SER A 374 17.61 -22.86 -8.99
CA SER A 374 17.75 -22.42 -10.38
C SER A 374 16.44 -21.96 -11.01
N ASP A 375 15.31 -22.34 -10.43
CA ASP A 375 13.98 -21.97 -10.91
C ASP A 375 13.70 -20.48 -10.68
N GLN A 376 12.79 -19.91 -11.45
CA GLN A 376 12.44 -18.48 -11.35
C GLN A 376 11.27 -18.22 -10.40
N VAL A 377 11.02 -19.11 -9.46
CA VAL A 377 9.91 -19.07 -8.51
C VAL A 377 10.41 -19.20 -7.08
N ILE A 378 9.70 -18.63 -6.14
CA ILE A 378 9.93 -18.86 -4.72
C ILE A 378 9.28 -20.19 -4.36
N LYS A 379 10.05 -21.10 -3.74
CA LYS A 379 9.52 -22.38 -3.27
C LYS A 379 9.29 -22.32 -1.77
N ILE A 380 8.11 -22.77 -1.36
CA ILE A 380 7.70 -22.77 0.04
C ILE A 380 7.21 -24.14 0.49
N HIS A 381 7.28 -24.38 1.77
CA HIS A 381 6.76 -25.59 2.38
C HIS A 381 5.22 -25.61 2.30
N PRO A 382 4.59 -26.71 1.89
CA PRO A 382 3.12 -26.75 1.71
C PRO A 382 2.32 -26.38 2.97
N LEU A 383 2.79 -26.74 4.16
CA LEU A 383 2.08 -26.48 5.41
C LEU A 383 2.04 -24.98 5.82
N VAL A 384 2.78 -24.09 5.17
CA VAL A 384 2.70 -22.66 5.45
C VAL A 384 1.63 -21.95 4.63
N CYS A 385 0.96 -22.64 3.70
CA CYS A 385 -0.11 -22.07 2.90
C CYS A 385 -1.30 -21.56 3.72
N PRO A 386 -1.83 -22.30 4.74
CA PRO A 386 -2.95 -21.81 5.54
C PRO A 386 -2.66 -20.49 6.27
N PRO A 387 -1.54 -20.31 7.02
CA PRO A 387 -1.24 -19.02 7.67
C PRO A 387 -1.07 -17.87 6.68
N PHE A 388 -0.55 -18.11 5.46
CA PHE A 388 -0.48 -17.09 4.41
C PHE A 388 -1.80 -16.92 3.65
N ASN A 389 -2.78 -17.79 3.83
CA ASN A 389 -3.97 -17.91 2.98
C ASN A 389 -3.56 -17.94 1.49
N ALA A 390 -2.53 -18.75 1.17
CA ALA A 390 -1.92 -18.84 -0.14
C ALA A 390 -2.34 -20.13 -0.85
N ASP A 391 -2.43 -20.04 -2.16
CA ASP A 391 -2.56 -21.18 -3.06
C ASP A 391 -1.55 -21.06 -4.23
N PHE A 392 -1.47 -22.07 -5.07
CA PHE A 392 -0.48 -22.13 -6.16
C PHE A 392 -1.11 -21.91 -7.54
N ASP A 393 -2.17 -21.11 -7.61
CA ASP A 393 -2.86 -20.74 -8.84
C ASP A 393 -2.24 -19.55 -9.59
N GLY A 394 -1.09 -19.07 -9.13
CA GLY A 394 -0.38 -17.89 -9.65
C GLY A 394 -0.09 -16.85 -8.58
N ASP A 395 -0.35 -17.17 -7.32
CA ASP A 395 -0.03 -16.31 -6.18
C ASP A 395 1.45 -15.90 -6.17
N GLN A 396 1.70 -14.69 -5.71
CA GLN A 396 3.03 -14.13 -5.55
C GLN A 396 3.29 -13.75 -4.10
N MET A 397 4.52 -13.90 -3.67
CA MET A 397 4.99 -13.40 -2.38
C MET A 397 6.10 -12.37 -2.54
N ALA A 398 6.10 -11.38 -1.65
CA ALA A 398 7.21 -10.48 -1.48
C ALA A 398 8.23 -11.09 -0.52
N VAL A 399 9.52 -10.88 -0.80
CA VAL A 399 10.62 -11.29 0.06
C VAL A 399 11.40 -10.07 0.51
N TYR A 400 11.79 -10.04 1.79
CA TYR A 400 12.56 -8.96 2.42
C TYR A 400 13.79 -9.56 3.10
N ILE A 401 14.95 -8.95 2.85
CA ILE A 401 16.21 -9.38 3.43
C ILE A 401 16.59 -8.44 4.57
N PRO A 402 16.80 -8.93 5.80
CA PRO A 402 17.28 -8.12 6.91
C PRO A 402 18.74 -7.70 6.68
N VAL A 403 19.04 -6.43 6.86
CA VAL A 403 20.39 -5.87 6.61
C VAL A 403 21.24 -5.85 7.86
N THR A 404 20.64 -5.65 9.04
CA THR A 404 21.34 -5.56 10.32
C THR A 404 21.28 -6.88 11.08
N GLU A 405 22.30 -7.18 11.90
CA GLU A 405 22.32 -8.39 12.72
C GLU A 405 21.14 -8.40 13.72
N GLY A 406 20.83 -7.28 14.38
CA GLY A 406 19.68 -7.21 15.27
C GLY A 406 18.34 -7.51 14.60
N ALA A 407 18.18 -7.16 13.31
CA ALA A 407 16.99 -7.54 12.54
C ALA A 407 16.95 -9.04 12.22
N LYS A 408 18.12 -9.68 12.00
CA LYS A 408 18.20 -11.13 11.80
C LYS A 408 17.84 -11.88 13.09
N ASP A 409 18.36 -11.41 14.21
CA ASP A 409 18.06 -11.99 15.52
C ASP A 409 16.57 -11.88 15.84
N GLU A 410 15.97 -10.74 15.57
CA GLU A 410 14.53 -10.54 15.75
C GLU A 410 13.68 -11.47 14.87
N ILE A 411 14.10 -11.72 13.62
CA ILE A 411 13.41 -12.69 12.76
C ILE A 411 13.48 -14.09 13.37
N ILE A 412 14.65 -14.52 13.84
CA ILE A 412 14.85 -15.86 14.43
C ILE A 412 14.02 -16.01 15.71
N GLU A 413 14.03 -15.00 16.56
CA GLU A 413 13.37 -15.07 17.87
C GLU A 413 11.85 -14.94 17.81
N LYS A 414 11.32 -14.05 16.93
CA LYS A 414 9.91 -13.63 16.96
C LYS A 414 9.13 -13.95 15.70
N ILE A 415 9.75 -13.87 14.50
CA ILE A 415 9.05 -13.89 13.23
C ILE A 415 9.21 -15.24 12.49
N ALA A 416 10.18 -16.07 12.88
CA ALA A 416 10.40 -17.37 12.25
C ALA A 416 9.11 -18.22 12.19
N ALA A 417 8.88 -18.90 11.07
CA ALA A 417 7.69 -19.72 10.85
C ALA A 417 7.47 -20.75 11.96
N ILE A 418 8.55 -21.39 12.41
CA ILE A 418 8.51 -22.37 13.50
C ILE A 418 8.12 -21.77 14.87
N LYS A 419 8.26 -20.46 15.07
CA LYS A 419 7.84 -19.78 16.31
C LYS A 419 6.39 -19.29 16.26
N ASN A 420 5.76 -19.35 15.09
CA ASN A 420 4.43 -18.82 14.81
C ASN A 420 3.50 -19.88 14.21
N LEU A 421 3.52 -21.09 14.79
CA LEU A 421 2.71 -22.22 14.30
C LEU A 421 1.22 -22.07 14.63
N SER A 422 0.86 -21.22 15.62
CA SER A 422 -0.50 -21.09 16.14
C SER A 422 -1.06 -19.68 15.96
N SER A 423 -2.39 -19.61 15.88
CA SER A 423 -3.14 -18.36 15.83
C SER A 423 -3.04 -17.61 17.18
N PRO A 424 -2.73 -16.31 17.18
CA PRO A 424 -2.70 -15.53 18.42
C PRO A 424 -4.07 -15.33 19.09
N SER A 425 -5.18 -15.55 18.36
CA SER A 425 -6.54 -15.29 18.85
C SER A 425 -7.13 -16.44 19.65
N ASN A 426 -6.83 -17.67 19.27
CA ASN A 426 -7.44 -18.88 19.85
C ASN A 426 -6.42 -19.99 20.14
N GLU A 427 -5.13 -19.71 19.96
CA GLU A 427 -4.00 -20.63 20.20
C GLU A 427 -4.05 -21.93 19.40
N THR A 428 -4.98 -22.09 18.47
CA THR A 428 -5.06 -23.28 17.61
C THR A 428 -3.93 -23.27 16.59
N LEU A 429 -3.48 -24.47 16.20
CA LEU A 429 -2.47 -24.64 15.17
C LEU A 429 -2.99 -24.11 13.82
N THR A 430 -2.23 -23.23 13.17
CA THR A 430 -2.55 -22.67 11.85
C THR A 430 -1.74 -23.32 10.74
N THR A 431 -0.56 -23.83 11.06
CA THR A 431 0.31 -24.59 10.15
C THR A 431 -0.16 -26.04 10.13
N THR A 432 -1.24 -26.31 9.37
CA THR A 432 -1.94 -27.59 9.40
C THR A 432 -1.84 -28.32 8.07
N PRO A 433 -1.79 -29.65 8.06
CA PRO A 433 -1.98 -30.47 6.87
C PRO A 433 -3.32 -30.14 6.18
N SER A 434 -3.34 -30.16 4.85
CA SER A 434 -4.53 -29.91 4.04
C SER A 434 -4.53 -30.78 2.78
N GLN A 435 -5.68 -30.88 2.15
CA GLN A 435 -5.88 -31.53 0.83
C GLN A 435 -5.22 -32.90 0.72
N ASP A 436 -4.24 -33.08 -0.17
CA ASP A 436 -3.63 -34.38 -0.48
C ASP A 436 -2.97 -35.02 0.73
N ILE A 437 -2.44 -34.24 1.67
CA ILE A 437 -1.83 -34.77 2.88
C ILE A 437 -2.89 -35.47 3.74
N ILE A 438 -4.05 -34.83 3.92
CA ILE A 438 -5.16 -35.41 4.68
C ILE A 438 -5.71 -36.64 3.97
N LEU A 439 -5.87 -36.56 2.64
CA LEU A 439 -6.33 -37.67 1.83
C LEU A 439 -5.43 -38.90 1.98
N GLY A 440 -4.10 -38.71 1.85
CA GLY A 440 -3.13 -39.79 1.99
C GLY A 440 -3.11 -40.45 3.37
N ILE A 441 -3.25 -39.65 4.44
CA ILE A 441 -3.36 -40.17 5.81
C ILE A 441 -4.66 -40.94 6.01
N TYR A 442 -5.76 -40.44 5.49
CA TYR A 442 -7.05 -41.10 5.56
C TYR A 442 -6.97 -42.47 4.87
N PHE A 443 -6.40 -42.54 3.66
CA PHE A 443 -6.21 -43.81 2.97
C PHE A 443 -5.30 -44.76 3.73
N LEU A 444 -4.18 -44.27 4.23
CA LEU A 444 -3.27 -45.07 5.01
C LEU A 444 -3.96 -45.72 6.20
N THR A 445 -4.82 -44.98 6.90
CA THR A 445 -5.47 -45.44 8.11
C THR A 445 -6.78 -46.24 7.88
N THR A 446 -7.38 -46.15 6.68
CA THR A 446 -8.56 -46.98 6.30
C THR A 446 -8.21 -48.36 5.78
N GLY A 447 -6.92 -48.64 5.47
CA GLY A 447 -6.47 -49.93 4.95
C GLY A 447 -6.97 -50.28 3.53
N VAL A 448 -7.54 -49.34 2.79
CA VAL A 448 -8.09 -49.54 1.42
C VAL A 448 -6.96 -49.64 0.38
N PHE A 449 -5.90 -50.35 0.68
CA PHE A 449 -4.82 -50.62 -0.28
C PHE A 449 -4.97 -52.03 -0.83
N ASP A 450 -5.24 -52.17 -2.10
CA ASP A 450 -5.17 -53.38 -2.97
C ASP A 450 -4.94 -54.76 -2.28
N GLY A 451 -5.49 -54.94 -1.07
CA GLY A 451 -5.35 -56.19 -0.29
C GLY A 451 -3.95 -56.50 0.26
N GLN A 452 -3.01 -55.57 0.18
CA GLN A 452 -1.60 -55.79 0.64
C GLN A 452 -1.25 -55.13 1.97
N LEU A 453 -2.01 -54.12 2.43
CA LEU A 453 -1.85 -53.53 3.75
C LEU A 453 -3.15 -53.74 4.54
N ASP A 454 -3.07 -54.42 5.68
CA ASP A 454 -4.14 -54.46 6.63
C ASP A 454 -4.25 -53.13 7.38
N ASP A 455 -5.42 -52.84 7.94
CA ASP A 455 -5.73 -51.62 8.71
C ASP A 455 -4.68 -51.38 9.81
N GLN A 456 -4.20 -52.44 10.42
CA GLN A 456 -3.23 -52.44 11.51
C GLN A 456 -1.86 -51.93 11.04
N THR A 457 -1.42 -52.32 9.84
CA THR A 457 -0.13 -51.89 9.26
C THR A 457 -0.14 -50.38 8.93
N GLY A 458 -1.22 -49.90 8.32
CA GLY A 458 -1.40 -48.48 8.00
C GLY A 458 -1.44 -47.58 9.26
N ILE A 459 -2.20 -48.00 10.26
CA ILE A 459 -2.28 -47.32 11.57
C ILE A 459 -0.88 -47.32 12.26
N ASN A 460 -0.12 -48.44 12.17
CA ASN A 460 1.24 -48.51 12.73
C ASN A 460 2.18 -47.51 12.05
N ILE A 461 2.13 -47.40 10.72
CA ILE A 461 2.95 -46.43 9.96
C ILE A 461 2.61 -45.01 10.39
N PHE A 462 1.33 -44.70 10.56
CA PHE A 462 0.89 -43.40 11.06
C PHE A 462 1.39 -43.12 12.48
N ASN A 463 1.25 -44.08 13.41
CA ASN A 463 1.74 -43.93 14.78
C ASN A 463 3.28 -43.74 14.83
N ASN A 464 4.06 -44.37 13.97
CA ASN A 464 5.50 -44.18 13.86
C ASN A 464 5.89 -42.75 13.40
N SER A 465 4.97 -41.96 12.88
CA SER A 465 5.20 -40.55 12.54
C SER A 465 4.99 -39.58 13.72
N LEU A 466 4.39 -40.07 14.80
CA LEU A 466 4.15 -39.35 16.04
C LEU A 466 5.31 -39.56 17.03
N PRO A 467 5.41 -38.79 18.12
CA PRO A 467 6.41 -39.03 19.17
C PRO A 467 6.25 -40.40 19.81
N ASP A 468 7.36 -41.04 20.18
CA ASP A 468 7.40 -42.44 20.68
C ASP A 468 6.54 -42.67 21.94
N ASP A 469 6.36 -41.61 22.78
CA ASP A 469 5.58 -41.64 24.01
C ASP A 469 4.13 -41.13 23.84
N TYR A 470 3.72 -40.82 22.61
CA TYR A 470 2.35 -40.39 22.34
C TYR A 470 1.36 -41.56 22.40
N PRO A 471 0.17 -41.38 22.99
CA PRO A 471 -0.83 -42.42 23.03
C PRO A 471 -1.18 -42.96 21.63
N ARG A 472 -1.21 -44.31 21.50
CA ARG A 472 -1.47 -44.96 20.24
C ARG A 472 -2.85 -44.59 19.67
N VAL A 473 -2.89 -44.18 18.42
CA VAL A 473 -4.13 -43.94 17.67
C VAL A 473 -4.58 -45.25 17.05
N GLU A 474 -5.83 -45.65 17.28
CA GLU A 474 -6.40 -46.93 16.82
C GLU A 474 -7.53 -46.73 15.77
N GLU A 475 -7.96 -45.50 15.57
CA GLU A 475 -9.07 -45.14 14.69
C GLU A 475 -8.58 -44.55 13.37
N VAL A 476 -9.45 -44.58 12.35
CA VAL A 476 -9.23 -43.90 11.07
C VAL A 476 -9.06 -42.39 11.29
N VAL A 477 -8.02 -41.82 10.69
CA VAL A 477 -7.64 -40.41 10.86
C VAL A 477 -8.18 -39.58 9.70
N ASN A 478 -9.23 -38.81 9.96
CA ASN A 478 -9.72 -37.76 9.06
C ASN A 478 -9.17 -36.39 9.47
N GLU A 479 -9.51 -35.31 8.73
CA GLU A 479 -9.07 -33.94 9.00
C GLU A 479 -9.27 -33.52 10.46
N LYS A 480 -10.49 -33.72 11.00
CA LYS A 480 -10.83 -33.33 12.37
C LYS A 480 -9.98 -34.05 13.40
N LYS A 481 -9.89 -35.36 13.27
CA LYS A 481 -9.08 -36.20 14.19
C LYS A 481 -7.60 -35.83 14.12
N LEU A 482 -7.08 -35.56 12.91
CA LEU A 482 -5.69 -35.15 12.70
C LEU A 482 -5.41 -33.80 13.37
N LEU A 483 -6.32 -32.82 13.25
CA LEU A 483 -6.20 -31.54 13.91
C LEU A 483 -6.24 -31.66 15.43
N ASP A 484 -7.11 -32.51 15.98
CA ASP A 484 -7.17 -32.79 17.42
C ASP A 484 -5.85 -33.37 17.93
N ILE A 485 -5.27 -34.36 17.22
CA ILE A 485 -3.97 -34.97 17.52
C ILE A 485 -2.85 -33.92 17.50
N LEU A 486 -2.80 -33.11 16.43
CA LEU A 486 -1.76 -32.10 16.28
C LEU A 486 -1.84 -30.97 17.34
N ASN A 487 -3.03 -30.57 17.73
CA ASN A 487 -3.20 -29.61 18.82
C ASN A 487 -2.76 -30.20 20.18
N ASP A 488 -3.08 -31.46 20.44
CA ASP A 488 -2.63 -32.16 21.65
C ASP A 488 -1.10 -32.31 21.69
N ILE A 489 -0.46 -32.64 20.54
CA ILE A 489 1.00 -32.68 20.41
C ILE A 489 1.60 -31.30 20.65
N LYS A 490 1.00 -30.26 20.09
CA LYS A 490 1.45 -28.87 20.27
C LYS A 490 1.49 -28.50 21.77
N ASP A 491 0.52 -28.94 22.55
CA ASP A 491 0.41 -28.59 23.96
C ASP A 491 1.37 -29.40 24.86
N ARG A 492 1.84 -30.56 24.40
CA ARG A 492 2.70 -31.48 25.19
C ARG A 492 4.16 -31.44 24.85
N TYR A 493 4.53 -31.14 23.59
CA TYR A 493 5.89 -31.32 23.09
C TYR A 493 6.58 -30.00 22.71
N PRO A 494 7.93 -29.98 22.76
CA PRO A 494 8.69 -28.81 22.34
C PRO A 494 8.58 -28.58 20.81
N ILE A 495 8.81 -27.35 20.40
CA ILE A 495 8.64 -26.90 19.00
C ILE A 495 9.39 -27.79 17.99
N ASP A 496 10.61 -28.22 18.33
CA ASP A 496 11.42 -29.04 17.43
C ASP A 496 10.80 -30.42 17.16
N GLU A 497 10.13 -31.00 18.14
CA GLU A 497 9.36 -32.25 17.98
C GLU A 497 8.10 -32.02 17.15
N ILE A 498 7.37 -30.93 17.40
CA ILE A 498 6.19 -30.59 16.61
C ILE A 498 6.55 -30.42 15.12
N VAL A 499 7.66 -29.74 14.82
CA VAL A 499 8.14 -29.57 13.44
C VAL A 499 8.47 -30.91 12.78
N LYS A 500 9.13 -31.83 13.51
CA LYS A 500 9.42 -33.17 12.99
C LYS A 500 8.15 -33.95 12.68
N VAL A 501 7.17 -33.91 13.59
CA VAL A 501 5.89 -34.58 13.39
C VAL A 501 5.17 -34.02 12.15
N LEU A 502 5.12 -32.69 11.99
CA LEU A 502 4.51 -32.03 10.84
C LEU A 502 5.21 -32.42 9.52
N ASP A 503 6.55 -32.48 9.50
CA ASP A 503 7.32 -32.89 8.33
C ASP A 503 7.11 -34.38 8.00
N ASN A 504 7.03 -35.25 9.00
CA ASN A 504 6.74 -36.68 8.84
C ASN A 504 5.33 -36.89 8.28
N ILE A 505 4.31 -36.27 8.88
CA ILE A 505 2.91 -36.31 8.45
C ILE A 505 2.77 -35.84 7.00
N LYS A 506 3.44 -34.75 6.61
CA LYS A 506 3.50 -34.27 5.22
C LYS A 506 4.06 -35.36 4.29
N ALA A 507 5.19 -35.95 4.67
CA ALA A 507 5.88 -36.93 3.82
C ALA A 507 5.02 -38.19 3.61
N ILE A 508 4.47 -38.78 4.67
CA ILE A 508 3.61 -39.95 4.55
C ILE A 508 2.33 -39.63 3.81
N GLY A 509 1.69 -38.45 4.10
CA GLY A 509 0.47 -38.03 3.45
C GLY A 509 0.63 -37.94 1.92
N PHE A 510 1.65 -37.26 1.43
CA PHE A 510 1.93 -37.21 -0.01
C PHE A 510 2.29 -38.56 -0.61
N THR A 511 3.06 -39.38 0.09
CA THR A 511 3.42 -40.71 -0.38
C THR A 511 2.18 -41.58 -0.60
N TYR A 512 1.31 -41.65 0.38
CA TYR A 512 0.11 -42.48 0.30
C TYR A 512 -0.99 -41.90 -0.59
N ALA A 513 -1.12 -40.58 -0.69
CA ALA A 513 -1.98 -39.95 -1.69
C ALA A 513 -1.54 -40.30 -3.13
N THR A 514 -0.23 -40.30 -3.38
CA THR A 514 0.35 -40.67 -4.69
C THR A 514 0.13 -42.15 -5.00
N LEU A 515 0.36 -43.05 -4.04
CA LEU A 515 0.14 -44.48 -4.21
C LEU A 515 -1.33 -44.81 -4.46
N PHE A 516 -2.25 -44.11 -3.79
CA PHE A 516 -3.69 -44.31 -3.99
C PHE A 516 -4.17 -43.82 -5.36
N GLY A 517 -3.65 -42.69 -5.84
CA GLY A 517 -3.94 -42.14 -7.16
C GLY A 517 -5.43 -41.84 -7.39
N CYS A 518 -6.10 -41.20 -6.42
CA CYS A 518 -7.52 -40.85 -6.52
C CYS A 518 -7.79 -40.02 -7.78
N THR A 519 -8.65 -40.55 -8.65
CA THR A 519 -9.00 -39.89 -9.92
C THR A 519 -10.50 -39.65 -9.98
N MET A 520 -10.91 -38.49 -10.46
CA MET A 520 -12.29 -38.11 -10.66
C MET A 520 -12.54 -37.86 -12.14
N SER A 521 -13.53 -38.57 -12.71
CA SER A 521 -13.95 -38.39 -14.10
C SER A 521 -15.41 -37.91 -14.19
N LEU A 522 -15.82 -37.42 -15.35
CA LEU A 522 -17.20 -37.02 -15.60
C LEU A 522 -18.16 -38.22 -15.46
N GLU A 523 -17.71 -39.42 -15.75
CA GLU A 523 -18.48 -40.66 -15.65
C GLU A 523 -18.86 -40.98 -14.20
N ASN A 524 -18.05 -40.60 -13.23
CA ASN A 524 -18.37 -40.79 -11.80
C ASN A 524 -19.64 -40.03 -11.38
N PHE A 525 -20.02 -38.97 -12.12
CA PHE A 525 -21.25 -38.22 -11.88
C PHE A 525 -22.46 -38.77 -12.65
N GLN A 526 -22.29 -39.80 -13.48
CA GLN A 526 -23.31 -40.44 -14.28
C GLN A 526 -23.54 -41.86 -13.74
N SER A 527 -24.55 -42.05 -12.92
CA SER A 527 -24.99 -43.36 -12.41
C SER A 527 -26.47 -43.55 -12.70
N ASP A 528 -26.84 -44.69 -13.25
CA ASP A 528 -28.23 -45.00 -13.57
C ASP A 528 -29.10 -44.96 -12.32
N SER A 529 -28.60 -45.42 -11.19
CA SER A 529 -29.30 -45.35 -9.90
C SER A 529 -29.53 -43.92 -9.42
N LEU A 530 -28.54 -43.03 -9.63
CA LEU A 530 -28.67 -41.62 -9.28
C LEU A 530 -29.55 -40.85 -10.26
N THR A 531 -29.53 -41.20 -11.54
CA THR A 531 -30.43 -40.68 -12.57
C THR A 531 -31.87 -41.02 -12.26
N LEU A 532 -32.16 -42.27 -11.93
CA LEU A 532 -33.49 -42.72 -11.51
C LEU A 532 -33.96 -42.01 -10.22
N LEU A 533 -33.06 -41.75 -9.31
CA LEU A 533 -33.36 -41.06 -8.05
C LEU A 533 -33.66 -39.58 -8.28
N ARG A 534 -32.91 -38.96 -9.19
CA ARG A 534 -33.12 -37.59 -9.65
C ARG A 534 -34.47 -37.46 -10.35
N ASP A 535 -34.80 -38.37 -11.26
CA ASP A 535 -36.04 -38.34 -12.04
C ASP A 535 -37.26 -38.49 -11.10
N LYS A 536 -37.18 -39.37 -10.10
CA LYS A 536 -38.21 -39.49 -9.04
C LYS A 536 -38.38 -38.21 -8.20
N ILE A 537 -37.32 -37.38 -8.09
CA ILE A 537 -37.41 -36.08 -7.40
C ILE A 537 -38.10 -35.07 -8.30
N TYR A 538 -37.77 -35.05 -9.61
CA TYR A 538 -38.41 -34.15 -10.57
C TYR A 538 -39.87 -34.48 -10.90
N GLU A 539 -40.30 -35.70 -10.68
CA GLU A 539 -41.74 -36.10 -10.75
C GLU A 539 -42.60 -35.45 -9.66
N LYS A 540 -42.04 -34.80 -8.66
CA LYS A 540 -42.80 -34.10 -7.62
C LYS A 540 -43.47 -32.84 -8.16
N ASP A 541 -44.72 -32.59 -7.78
CA ASP A 541 -45.58 -31.54 -8.31
C ASP A 541 -45.09 -30.11 -8.04
N THR A 542 -44.28 -29.91 -7.02
CA THR A 542 -43.79 -28.57 -6.66
C THR A 542 -42.28 -28.55 -6.39
N ILE A 543 -41.63 -27.43 -6.73
CA ILE A 543 -40.19 -27.18 -6.47
C ILE A 543 -39.89 -27.40 -4.97
N ARG A 544 -40.77 -26.98 -4.07
CA ARG A 544 -40.61 -27.19 -2.63
C ARG A 544 -40.56 -28.67 -2.25
N GLN A 545 -41.43 -29.50 -2.84
CA GLN A 545 -41.44 -30.96 -2.61
C GLN A 545 -40.18 -31.61 -3.20
N GLN A 546 -39.70 -31.13 -4.36
CA GLN A 546 -38.45 -31.59 -4.99
C GLN A 546 -37.25 -31.30 -4.10
N LEU A 547 -37.19 -30.11 -3.49
CA LEU A 547 -36.10 -29.73 -2.60
C LEU A 547 -36.13 -30.48 -1.25
N VAL A 548 -37.29 -30.66 -0.66
CA VAL A 548 -37.43 -31.50 0.54
C VAL A 548 -37.03 -32.94 0.24
N ALA A 549 -37.38 -33.46 -0.93
CA ALA A 549 -36.95 -34.79 -1.36
C ALA A 549 -35.43 -34.85 -1.59
N SER A 550 -34.82 -33.82 -2.18
CA SER A 550 -33.38 -33.76 -2.43
C SER A 550 -32.54 -33.59 -1.15
N SER A 551 -33.12 -33.06 -0.08
CA SER A 551 -32.45 -32.90 1.22
C SER A 551 -32.48 -34.17 2.09
N ASN A 552 -33.09 -35.25 1.61
CA ASN A 552 -33.24 -36.49 2.38
C ASN A 552 -31.88 -37.17 2.63
N LYS A 553 -31.63 -37.58 3.90
CA LYS A 553 -30.41 -38.29 4.32
C LYS A 553 -30.14 -39.58 3.55
N GLY A 554 -31.22 -40.24 3.02
CA GLY A 554 -31.13 -41.43 2.17
C GLY A 554 -30.36 -41.19 0.87
N ILE A 555 -30.44 -39.97 0.29
CA ILE A 555 -29.69 -39.59 -0.91
C ILE A 555 -28.20 -39.50 -0.62
N THR A 556 -27.82 -38.87 0.51
CA THR A 556 -26.42 -38.81 0.92
C THR A 556 -25.84 -40.20 1.14
N LYS A 557 -26.63 -41.16 1.67
CA LYS A 557 -26.21 -42.55 1.82
C LYS A 557 -26.02 -43.23 0.45
N ALA A 558 -26.97 -43.07 -0.47
CA ALA A 558 -26.86 -43.61 -1.83
C ALA A 558 -25.67 -43.01 -2.62
N LEU A 559 -25.37 -41.72 -2.41
CA LEU A 559 -24.20 -41.09 -2.97
C LEU A 559 -22.89 -41.68 -2.42
N ARG A 560 -22.82 -41.94 -1.11
CA ARG A 560 -21.66 -42.54 -0.47
C ARG A 560 -21.31 -43.92 -1.01
N GLU A 561 -22.33 -44.73 -1.26
CA GLU A 561 -22.17 -46.11 -1.72
C GLU A 561 -21.73 -46.22 -3.19
N ASN A 562 -21.94 -45.19 -3.99
CA ASN A 562 -21.72 -45.21 -5.45
C ASN A 562 -20.55 -44.32 -5.96
N PHE A 563 -19.82 -43.65 -5.07
CA PHE A 563 -18.80 -42.69 -5.47
C PHE A 563 -17.42 -43.03 -4.93
N GLU A 564 -16.46 -43.32 -5.81
CA GLU A 564 -15.07 -43.57 -5.45
C GLU A 564 -14.43 -42.36 -4.75
N TYR A 565 -14.81 -41.12 -5.12
CA TYR A 565 -14.31 -39.91 -4.46
C TYR A 565 -15.04 -39.54 -3.16
N ALA A 566 -15.94 -40.40 -2.66
CA ALA A 566 -16.49 -40.26 -1.32
C ALA A 566 -15.38 -40.13 -0.27
N TYR A 567 -14.27 -40.80 -0.46
CA TYR A 567 -13.08 -40.71 0.38
C TYR A 567 -12.51 -39.26 0.47
N MET A 568 -12.52 -38.51 -0.63
CA MET A 568 -12.05 -37.14 -0.65
C MET A 568 -12.88 -36.22 0.25
N ILE A 569 -14.19 -36.48 0.34
CA ILE A 569 -15.12 -35.73 1.19
C ILE A 569 -15.07 -36.24 2.64
N GLU A 570 -15.02 -37.56 2.84
CA GLU A 570 -15.04 -38.17 4.17
C GLU A 570 -13.73 -37.95 4.93
N SER A 571 -12.60 -37.88 4.21
CA SER A 571 -11.32 -37.47 4.78
C SER A 571 -11.33 -36.02 5.25
N GLY A 572 -12.17 -35.16 4.67
CA GLY A 572 -12.11 -33.69 4.83
C GLY A 572 -11.14 -33.00 3.87
N ALA A 573 -10.49 -33.75 2.97
CA ALA A 573 -9.47 -33.21 2.07
C ALA A 573 -10.04 -32.15 1.10
N ARG A 574 -11.19 -32.45 0.46
CA ARG A 574 -11.83 -31.48 -0.46
C ARG A 574 -13.28 -31.84 -0.73
N GLY A 575 -14.09 -30.77 -0.91
CA GLY A 575 -15.49 -30.90 -1.30
C GLY A 575 -16.46 -31.13 -0.13
N SER A 576 -17.74 -31.18 -0.45
CA SER A 576 -18.82 -31.51 0.48
C SER A 576 -19.92 -32.28 -0.21
N TRP A 577 -20.67 -33.08 0.54
CA TRP A 577 -21.82 -33.80 0.02
C TRP A 577 -22.90 -32.90 -0.57
N ASP A 578 -23.02 -31.65 -0.06
CA ASP A 578 -23.95 -30.68 -0.62
C ASP A 578 -23.51 -30.20 -2.01
N GLN A 579 -22.21 -30.01 -2.24
CA GLN A 579 -21.69 -29.68 -3.57
C GLN A 579 -21.95 -30.82 -4.57
N VAL A 580 -21.72 -32.07 -4.16
CA VAL A 580 -21.98 -33.23 -5.01
C VAL A 580 -23.49 -33.34 -5.34
N LYS A 581 -24.37 -33.17 -4.37
CA LYS A 581 -25.81 -33.10 -4.60
C LYS A 581 -26.19 -32.00 -5.60
N GLN A 582 -25.60 -30.83 -5.47
CA GLN A 582 -25.87 -29.71 -6.39
C GLN A 582 -25.46 -30.01 -7.84
N ILE A 583 -24.39 -30.76 -8.03
CA ILE A 583 -23.90 -31.14 -9.36
C ILE A 583 -24.81 -32.22 -9.98
N ILE A 584 -25.13 -33.25 -9.20
CA ILE A 584 -25.82 -34.45 -9.72
C ILE A 584 -27.35 -34.26 -9.77
N MET A 585 -27.92 -33.61 -8.77
CA MET A 585 -29.37 -33.52 -8.59
C MET A 585 -29.94 -32.14 -8.90
N THR A 586 -29.80 -31.20 -7.97
CA THR A 586 -30.34 -29.86 -8.11
C THR A 586 -29.55 -28.87 -7.29
N ARG A 587 -29.36 -27.67 -7.84
CA ARG A 587 -28.68 -26.58 -7.15
C ARG A 587 -29.46 -26.06 -5.92
N GLY A 588 -30.76 -26.30 -5.87
CA GLY A 588 -31.62 -25.77 -4.81
C GLY A 588 -32.12 -24.34 -5.11
N PHE A 589 -32.67 -23.71 -4.09
CA PHE A 589 -33.14 -22.34 -4.19
C PHE A 589 -31.96 -21.36 -4.31
N VAL A 590 -32.13 -20.41 -5.19
CA VAL A 590 -31.14 -19.31 -5.41
C VAL A 590 -31.93 -18.01 -5.38
N SER A 591 -31.46 -17.04 -4.59
CA SER A 591 -32.05 -15.70 -4.62
C SER A 591 -31.74 -15.00 -5.94
N ASN A 592 -32.71 -14.27 -6.48
CA ASN A 592 -32.49 -13.35 -7.61
C ASN A 592 -31.77 -12.08 -7.14
N PHE A 593 -31.51 -11.14 -8.07
CA PHE A 593 -30.85 -9.86 -7.76
C PHE A 593 -31.67 -8.97 -6.83
N ASP A 594 -32.97 -9.20 -6.72
CA ASP A 594 -33.89 -8.46 -5.85
C ASP A 594 -34.04 -9.10 -4.45
N GLY A 595 -33.33 -10.21 -4.19
CA GLY A 595 -33.33 -10.92 -2.91
C GLY A 595 -34.53 -11.88 -2.73
N GLU A 596 -35.35 -12.11 -3.75
CA GLU A 596 -36.43 -13.09 -3.75
C GLU A 596 -35.88 -14.49 -4.01
N ILE A 597 -36.40 -15.50 -3.31
CA ILE A 597 -36.00 -16.92 -3.40
C ILE A 597 -36.93 -17.66 -4.35
#